data_bd6197e22435aa93936bee7c88328681
#
_entry.id   bd6197e22435aa93936bee7c88328681
#
_cell.length_a   1.000
_cell.length_b   1.000
_cell.length_c   1.000
_cell.angle_alpha   90.00
_cell.angle_beta   90.00
_cell.angle_gamma   90.00
#
_symmetry.space_group_name_H-M   'P 1'
#
loop_
_entity.id
_entity.type
_entity.pdbx_description
1 polymer ?
#
loop_
_entity_poly.entity_id
_entity_poly.type
_entity_poly.pdbx_seq_one_letter_code
_entity_poly.pdbx_strand_id
1 'polypeptide(L)'
;HARDVAKYRCAQNDALLVLGSATPSVESMYHAKRGDYHLFTLRRRYNEQALPEVLIADMKQELRAGNGTSLSGPLRAGLAAAMEAGEQSILFLNRRGASRMVTCGECGEVPTCPRCSVHLTYHSANGRLMCHYCGHSEPLPDACPSCGGALNFLGYGTQKVEEELHAAFPGREILRMDTDTVSATQSHEKLLSRFEKERIPVLVGTQMVAKGLDFENVTLVGVISADLSLYVDDYRAGERTFSLLTQVVGRAGRGAKQGRAVIQTFTPENDVIRCAARQDYDSFYEQEIELRRMRLCPPFRELFVLTASGPLESAVLRTCMR
;
A
#
# COMPACT_ATOMS: atom_id res chain seq x y z
N HIS A 1 17.21 6.72 9.42
CA HIS A 1 18.18 6.85 10.53
C HIS A 1 18.82 5.51 10.95
N ALA A 2 18.08 4.36 11.01
CA ALA A 2 18.69 3.09 11.45
C ALA A 2 19.88 2.66 10.55
N ARG A 3 19.76 2.80 9.23
CA ARG A 3 20.85 2.50 8.29
C ARG A 3 22.04 3.43 8.47
N ASP A 4 21.82 4.72 8.70
CA ASP A 4 22.89 5.70 8.86
C ASP A 4 23.64 5.46 10.17
N VAL A 5 22.91 5.15 11.24
CA VAL A 5 23.51 4.74 12.52
C VAL A 5 24.30 3.44 12.38
N ALA A 6 23.76 2.44 11.63
CA ALA A 6 24.48 1.19 11.38
C ALA A 6 25.79 1.41 10.59
N LYS A 7 25.75 2.23 9.53
CA LYS A 7 26.95 2.62 8.77
C LYS A 7 28.00 3.26 9.66
N TYR A 8 27.59 4.26 10.46
CA TYR A 8 28.49 4.95 11.38
C TYR A 8 29.13 3.98 12.38
N ARG A 9 28.33 3.12 13.01
CA ARG A 9 28.82 2.13 13.98
C ARG A 9 29.77 1.10 13.34
N CYS A 10 29.45 0.60 12.14
CA CYS A 10 30.32 -0.33 11.43
C CYS A 10 31.65 0.33 11.07
N ALA A 11 31.62 1.58 10.59
CA ALA A 11 32.85 2.33 10.29
C ALA A 11 33.73 2.57 11.53
N GLN A 12 33.11 2.84 12.70
CA GLN A 12 33.85 3.01 13.95
C GLN A 12 34.49 1.72 14.49
N ASN A 13 33.98 0.57 14.12
CA ASN A 13 34.43 -0.73 14.63
C ASN A 13 35.09 -1.61 13.56
N ASP A 14 35.43 -1.04 12.40
CA ASP A 14 35.98 -1.77 11.25
C ASP A 14 35.16 -3.04 10.91
N ALA A 15 33.83 -2.91 10.99
CA ALA A 15 32.89 -4.01 10.79
C ALA A 15 32.22 -3.94 9.42
N LEU A 16 31.94 -5.11 8.83
CA LEU A 16 31.20 -5.20 7.58
C LEU A 16 29.70 -4.95 7.82
N LEU A 17 29.09 -4.07 7.01
CA LEU A 17 27.66 -3.87 6.97
C LEU A 17 27.03 -4.58 5.78
N VAL A 18 26.14 -5.53 6.03
CA VAL A 18 25.35 -6.22 5.00
C VAL A 18 23.90 -5.73 5.07
N LEU A 19 23.38 -5.22 3.96
CA LEU A 19 21.99 -4.80 3.80
C LEU A 19 21.26 -5.79 2.89
N GLY A 20 20.30 -6.53 3.43
CA GLY A 20 19.49 -7.48 2.67
C GLY A 20 18.05 -6.98 2.50
N SER A 21 17.53 -6.98 1.28
CA SER A 21 16.13 -6.63 0.99
C SER A 21 15.71 -7.17 -0.38
N ALA A 22 14.45 -7.57 -0.52
CA ALA A 22 13.84 -7.83 -1.82
C ALA A 22 13.45 -6.53 -2.54
N THR A 23 13.22 -5.45 -1.78
CA THR A 23 12.87 -4.12 -2.25
C THR A 23 13.80 -3.09 -1.58
N PRO A 24 15.06 -2.99 -2.02
CA PRO A 24 16.02 -2.03 -1.48
C PRO A 24 15.45 -0.61 -1.57
N SER A 25 15.82 0.28 -0.64
CA SER A 25 15.44 1.67 -0.82
C SER A 25 16.12 2.28 -2.05
N VAL A 26 15.42 3.22 -2.68
CA VAL A 26 15.94 3.91 -3.88
C VAL A 26 17.30 4.55 -3.62
N GLU A 27 17.51 5.13 -2.43
CA GLU A 27 18.81 5.69 -2.05
C GLU A 27 19.90 4.61 -1.96
N SER A 28 19.60 3.44 -1.35
CA SER A 28 20.58 2.35 -1.25
C SER A 28 20.94 1.77 -2.62
N MET A 29 19.96 1.61 -3.50
CA MET A 29 20.19 1.14 -4.86
C MET A 29 20.97 2.16 -5.68
N TYR A 30 20.69 3.46 -5.52
CA TYR A 30 21.46 4.53 -6.15
C TYR A 30 22.94 4.47 -5.78
N HIS A 31 23.25 4.32 -4.48
CA HIS A 31 24.62 4.16 -4.02
C HIS A 31 25.28 2.86 -4.53
N ALA A 32 24.53 1.78 -4.62
CA ALA A 32 25.02 0.53 -5.18
C ALA A 32 25.33 0.65 -6.69
N LYS A 33 24.44 1.29 -7.48
CA LYS A 33 24.68 1.53 -8.92
C LYS A 33 25.83 2.50 -9.19
N ARG A 34 26.15 3.39 -8.25
CA ARG A 34 27.32 4.26 -8.32
C ARG A 34 28.65 3.58 -7.95
N GLY A 35 28.59 2.38 -7.38
CA GLY A 35 29.76 1.68 -6.88
C GLY A 35 30.16 2.04 -5.45
N ASP A 36 29.34 2.83 -4.74
CA ASP A 36 29.56 3.16 -3.32
C ASP A 36 29.34 1.92 -2.43
N TYR A 37 28.55 0.94 -2.91
CA TYR A 37 28.30 -0.37 -2.27
C TYR A 37 28.53 -1.49 -3.26
N HIS A 38 28.97 -2.65 -2.74
CA HIS A 38 28.97 -3.88 -3.53
C HIS A 38 27.54 -4.45 -3.62
N LEU A 39 27.04 -4.62 -4.84
CA LEU A 39 25.70 -5.15 -5.09
C LEU A 39 25.75 -6.64 -5.41
N PHE A 40 25.04 -7.43 -4.62
CA PHE A 40 24.81 -8.85 -4.88
C PHE A 40 23.33 -9.07 -5.15
N THR A 41 23.00 -9.66 -6.30
CA THR A 41 21.61 -9.90 -6.70
C THR A 41 21.31 -11.40 -6.71
N LEU A 42 20.38 -11.82 -5.85
CA LEU A 42 19.84 -13.18 -5.84
C LEU A 42 18.60 -13.22 -6.73
N ARG A 43 18.74 -13.78 -7.94
CA ARG A 43 17.67 -13.76 -8.96
C ARG A 43 16.72 -14.96 -8.88
N ARG A 44 17.06 -16.01 -8.12
CA ARG A 44 16.26 -17.23 -8.00
C ARG A 44 15.70 -17.35 -6.59
N ARG A 45 14.46 -17.81 -6.48
CA ARG A 45 13.90 -18.21 -5.19
C ARG A 45 14.56 -19.50 -4.71
N TYR A 46 14.70 -19.64 -3.40
CA TYR A 46 15.29 -20.84 -2.78
C TYR A 46 14.56 -22.13 -3.18
N ASN A 47 13.23 -22.08 -3.31
CA ASN A 47 12.39 -23.23 -3.63
C ASN A 47 11.99 -23.32 -5.12
N GLU A 48 12.58 -22.51 -6.00
CA GLU A 48 12.30 -22.44 -7.45
C GLU A 48 10.83 -22.27 -7.84
N GLN A 49 9.96 -21.93 -6.88
CA GLN A 49 8.54 -21.74 -7.15
C GLN A 49 8.27 -20.48 -7.98
N ALA A 50 7.29 -20.57 -8.87
CA ALA A 50 6.83 -19.44 -9.66
C ALA A 50 6.30 -18.30 -8.78
N LEU A 51 6.44 -17.08 -9.26
CA LEU A 51 5.81 -15.92 -8.64
C LEU A 51 4.29 -16.10 -8.62
N PRO A 52 3.59 -15.54 -7.63
CA PRO A 52 2.12 -15.52 -7.64
C PRO A 52 1.58 -14.86 -8.91
N GLU A 53 0.48 -15.38 -9.42
CA GLU A 53 -0.28 -14.70 -10.46
C GLU A 53 -1.01 -13.49 -9.86
N VAL A 54 -0.82 -12.32 -10.46
CA VAL A 54 -1.37 -11.07 -9.93
C VAL A 54 -2.36 -10.46 -10.92
N LEU A 55 -3.58 -10.24 -10.44
CA LEU A 55 -4.61 -9.53 -11.17
C LEU A 55 -4.80 -8.13 -10.56
N ILE A 56 -4.79 -7.10 -11.41
CA ILE A 56 -5.17 -5.75 -11.01
C ILE A 56 -6.65 -5.56 -11.31
N ALA A 57 -7.45 -5.36 -10.27
CA ALA A 57 -8.89 -5.12 -10.39
C ALA A 57 -9.16 -3.61 -10.42
N ASP A 58 -9.80 -3.14 -11.50
CA ASP A 58 -10.20 -1.75 -11.70
C ASP A 58 -11.51 -1.46 -10.97
N MET A 59 -11.41 -0.76 -9.84
CA MET A 59 -12.57 -0.41 -9.02
C MET A 59 -13.48 0.64 -9.69
N LYS A 60 -13.01 1.40 -10.68
CA LYS A 60 -13.88 2.26 -11.49
C LYS A 60 -14.83 1.43 -12.36
N GLN A 61 -14.31 0.34 -12.96
CA GLN A 61 -15.15 -0.56 -13.74
C GLN A 61 -16.14 -1.31 -12.86
N GLU A 62 -15.73 -1.75 -11.67
CA GLU A 62 -16.62 -2.38 -10.69
C GLU A 62 -17.79 -1.45 -10.31
N LEU A 63 -17.53 -0.19 -10.00
CA LEU A 63 -18.58 0.80 -9.70
C LEU A 63 -19.54 1.00 -10.89
N ARG A 64 -19.00 1.17 -12.11
CA ARG A 64 -19.82 1.32 -13.32
C ARG A 64 -20.67 0.09 -13.63
N ALA A 65 -20.22 -1.09 -13.20
CA ALA A 65 -20.99 -2.34 -13.27
C ALA A 65 -21.99 -2.52 -12.11
N GLY A 66 -22.15 -1.51 -11.24
CA GLY A 66 -23.06 -1.51 -10.11
C GLY A 66 -22.51 -2.16 -8.84
N ASN A 67 -21.23 -2.51 -8.79
CA ASN A 67 -20.60 -3.03 -7.59
C ASN A 67 -20.06 -1.89 -6.70
N GLY A 68 -20.86 -1.43 -5.75
CA GLY A 68 -20.48 -0.41 -4.76
C GLY A 68 -19.81 -0.96 -3.51
N THR A 69 -19.45 -2.24 -3.46
CA THR A 69 -18.78 -2.86 -2.30
C THR A 69 -17.27 -2.65 -2.34
N SER A 70 -16.58 -2.89 -1.21
CA SER A 70 -15.12 -2.86 -1.13
C SER A 70 -14.45 -4.08 -1.78
N LEU A 71 -15.25 -5.08 -2.19
CA LEU A 71 -14.76 -6.34 -2.75
C LEU A 71 -15.07 -6.40 -4.25
N SER A 72 -14.07 -6.38 -5.10
CA SER A 72 -14.23 -6.57 -6.55
C SER A 72 -14.76 -7.97 -6.90
N GLY A 73 -15.40 -8.11 -8.05
CA GLY A 73 -15.84 -9.39 -8.58
C GLY A 73 -14.73 -10.45 -8.62
N PRO A 74 -13.55 -10.14 -9.19
CA PRO A 74 -12.41 -11.07 -9.20
C PRO A 74 -11.94 -11.49 -7.80
N LEU A 75 -11.93 -10.57 -6.82
CA LEU A 75 -11.54 -10.92 -5.45
C LEU A 75 -12.58 -11.84 -4.80
N ARG A 76 -13.88 -11.54 -4.95
CA ARG A 76 -14.95 -12.39 -4.43
C ARG A 76 -14.91 -13.79 -5.04
N ALA A 77 -14.71 -13.90 -6.34
CA ALA A 77 -14.56 -15.19 -7.03
C ALA A 77 -13.33 -15.97 -6.53
N GLY A 78 -12.20 -15.27 -6.34
CA GLY A 78 -11.00 -15.89 -5.78
C GLY A 78 -11.18 -16.39 -4.35
N LEU A 79 -11.87 -15.62 -3.49
CA LEU A 79 -12.20 -16.02 -2.12
C LEU A 79 -13.12 -17.24 -2.09
N ALA A 80 -14.17 -17.27 -2.91
CA ALA A 80 -15.07 -18.42 -3.04
C ALA A 80 -14.29 -19.69 -3.42
N ALA A 81 -13.48 -19.62 -4.46
CA ALA A 81 -12.67 -20.75 -4.93
C ALA A 81 -11.66 -21.24 -3.88
N ALA A 82 -11.01 -20.33 -3.14
CA ALA A 82 -10.10 -20.69 -2.07
C ALA A 82 -10.84 -21.40 -0.91
N MET A 83 -12.01 -20.87 -0.51
CA MET A 83 -12.84 -21.48 0.54
C MET A 83 -13.35 -22.87 0.16
N GLU A 84 -13.77 -23.06 -1.09
CA GLU A 84 -14.22 -24.36 -1.61
C GLU A 84 -13.07 -25.39 -1.64
N ALA A 85 -11.86 -24.94 -1.94
CA ALA A 85 -10.67 -25.77 -1.92
C ALA A 85 -10.09 -26.05 -0.51
N GLY A 86 -10.70 -25.48 0.55
CA GLY A 86 -10.18 -25.57 1.93
C GLY A 86 -8.85 -24.81 2.12
N GLU A 87 -8.61 -23.79 1.29
CA GLU A 87 -7.44 -22.93 1.33
C GLU A 87 -7.72 -21.64 2.12
N GLN A 88 -6.65 -20.97 2.51
CA GLN A 88 -6.75 -19.73 3.29
C GLN A 88 -6.44 -18.51 2.43
N SER A 89 -7.02 -17.39 2.82
CA SER A 89 -6.85 -16.12 2.14
C SER A 89 -6.47 -15.01 3.13
N ILE A 90 -5.65 -14.07 2.68
CA ILE A 90 -5.28 -12.88 3.44
C ILE A 90 -5.77 -11.64 2.69
N LEU A 91 -6.55 -10.80 3.38
CA LEU A 91 -6.97 -9.49 2.88
C LEU A 91 -6.22 -8.39 3.60
N PHE A 92 -5.49 -7.63 2.82
CA PHE A 92 -4.67 -6.55 3.29
C PHE A 92 -5.35 -5.19 3.09
N LEU A 93 -5.45 -4.40 4.18
CA LEU A 93 -5.86 -3.00 4.13
C LEU A 93 -4.70 -2.11 4.54
N ASN A 94 -4.44 -1.06 3.76
CA ASN A 94 -3.52 -0.03 4.19
C ASN A 94 -4.28 1.12 4.88
N ARG A 95 -4.26 1.16 6.22
CA ARG A 95 -5.03 2.14 7.03
C ARG A 95 -4.20 3.36 7.48
N ARG A 96 -2.97 3.55 7.02
CA ARG A 96 -2.13 4.66 7.53
C ARG A 96 -2.34 5.95 6.76
N GLY A 97 -2.78 7.01 7.48
CA GLY A 97 -2.70 8.42 7.08
C GLY A 97 -4.01 9.18 7.33
N ALA A 98 -3.90 10.42 7.79
CA ALA A 98 -4.99 11.40 7.86
C ALA A 98 -5.41 11.90 6.46
N SER A 99 -4.63 11.56 5.43
CA SER A 99 -4.92 11.91 4.04
C SER A 99 -6.02 11.01 3.50
N ARG A 100 -7.06 11.62 2.94
CA ARG A 100 -8.20 10.92 2.37
C ARG A 100 -8.20 11.11 0.87
N MET A 101 -8.29 10.01 0.16
CA MET A 101 -8.57 10.03 -1.27
C MET A 101 -10.06 10.30 -1.47
N VAL A 102 -10.39 11.16 -2.44
CA VAL A 102 -11.77 11.44 -2.84
C VAL A 102 -12.03 10.73 -4.16
N THR A 103 -13.17 10.06 -4.27
CA THR A 103 -13.61 9.41 -5.51
C THR A 103 -15.08 9.74 -5.76
N CYS A 104 -15.47 9.76 -7.02
CA CYS A 104 -16.89 9.77 -7.36
C CYS A 104 -17.52 8.41 -7.04
N GLY A 105 -18.65 8.42 -6.33
CA GLY A 105 -19.37 7.19 -5.99
C GLY A 105 -20.04 6.51 -7.19
N GLU A 106 -20.23 7.24 -8.30
CA GLU A 106 -20.90 6.72 -9.50
C GLU A 106 -19.93 6.29 -10.60
N CYS A 107 -18.96 7.15 -10.96
CA CYS A 107 -18.05 6.86 -12.07
C CYS A 107 -16.63 6.48 -11.63
N GLY A 108 -16.34 6.55 -10.33
CA GLY A 108 -15.02 6.23 -9.77
C GLY A 108 -13.93 7.25 -10.09
N GLU A 109 -14.30 8.41 -10.67
CA GLU A 109 -13.33 9.46 -11.00
C GLU A 109 -12.64 9.98 -9.74
N VAL A 110 -11.32 10.19 -9.83
CA VAL A 110 -10.49 10.75 -8.76
C VAL A 110 -10.04 12.13 -9.19
N PRO A 111 -10.28 13.19 -8.40
CA PRO A 111 -9.82 14.53 -8.72
C PRO A 111 -8.32 14.56 -9.01
N THR A 112 -7.95 15.15 -10.15
CA THR A 112 -6.59 15.13 -10.69
C THR A 112 -6.04 16.54 -10.79
N CYS A 113 -4.77 16.71 -10.43
CA CYS A 113 -4.09 18.01 -10.51
C CYS A 113 -3.98 18.47 -11.96
N PRO A 114 -4.45 19.68 -12.31
CA PRO A 114 -4.41 20.19 -13.69
C PRO A 114 -2.97 20.49 -14.18
N ARG A 115 -1.99 20.57 -13.26
CA ARG A 115 -0.59 20.87 -13.58
C ARG A 115 0.29 19.62 -13.70
N CYS A 116 -0.01 18.58 -12.92
CA CYS A 116 0.86 17.42 -12.78
C CYS A 116 0.19 16.12 -13.22
N SER A 117 -1.11 16.15 -13.53
CA SER A 117 -1.91 14.95 -13.86
C SER A 117 -1.87 13.83 -12.80
N VAL A 118 -1.45 14.15 -11.57
CA VAL A 118 -1.50 13.24 -10.43
C VAL A 118 -2.77 13.46 -9.63
N HIS A 119 -3.26 12.44 -8.93
CA HIS A 119 -4.45 12.58 -8.11
C HIS A 119 -4.21 13.52 -6.92
N LEU A 120 -5.25 14.29 -6.60
CA LEU A 120 -5.24 15.22 -5.47
C LEU A 120 -5.58 14.48 -4.17
N THR A 121 -5.00 14.94 -3.08
CA THR A 121 -5.25 14.41 -1.74
C THR A 121 -6.09 15.40 -0.95
N TYR A 122 -7.14 14.92 -0.30
CA TYR A 122 -7.97 15.77 0.56
C TYR A 122 -7.35 15.93 1.95
N HIS A 123 -7.23 17.17 2.38
CA HIS A 123 -6.76 17.55 3.71
C HIS A 123 -7.94 18.02 4.56
N SER A 124 -8.28 17.22 5.56
CA SER A 124 -9.41 17.53 6.44
C SER A 124 -9.20 18.78 7.32
N ALA A 125 -7.94 19.16 7.54
CA ALA A 125 -7.61 20.33 8.35
C ALA A 125 -8.06 21.65 7.71
N ASN A 126 -8.03 21.73 6.38
CA ASN A 126 -8.40 22.95 5.64
C ASN A 126 -9.53 22.74 4.63
N GLY A 127 -10.08 21.53 4.52
CA GLY A 127 -11.17 21.20 3.61
C GLY A 127 -10.82 21.27 2.13
N ARG A 128 -9.52 21.14 1.76
CA ARG A 128 -9.05 21.35 0.39
C ARG A 128 -8.42 20.09 -0.21
N LEU A 129 -8.51 20.01 -1.53
CA LEU A 129 -7.74 19.09 -2.33
C LEU A 129 -6.38 19.71 -2.62
N MET A 130 -5.29 18.94 -2.41
CA MET A 130 -3.92 19.42 -2.58
C MET A 130 -3.08 18.45 -3.41
N CYS A 131 -2.26 19.01 -4.27
CA CYS A 131 -1.24 18.28 -5.02
C CYS A 131 0.09 18.33 -4.25
N HIS A 132 0.56 17.21 -3.76
CA HIS A 132 1.85 17.11 -3.08
C HIS A 132 3.07 17.19 -4.01
N TYR A 133 2.82 17.31 -5.32
CA TYR A 133 3.86 17.45 -6.34
C TYR A 133 4.22 18.90 -6.65
N CYS A 134 3.22 19.76 -6.82
CA CYS A 134 3.44 21.14 -7.21
C CYS A 134 2.83 22.16 -6.25
N GLY A 135 2.24 21.72 -5.14
CA GLY A 135 1.58 22.58 -4.18
C GLY A 135 0.24 23.17 -4.66
N HIS A 136 -0.28 22.76 -5.84
CA HIS A 136 -1.59 23.19 -6.29
C HIS A 136 -2.66 22.82 -5.26
N SER A 137 -3.55 23.75 -4.94
CA SER A 137 -4.62 23.53 -3.97
C SER A 137 -5.92 24.15 -4.48
N GLU A 138 -7.00 23.37 -4.39
CA GLU A 138 -8.34 23.78 -4.79
C GLU A 138 -9.37 23.33 -3.74
N PRO A 139 -10.54 23.99 -3.65
CA PRO A 139 -11.62 23.51 -2.80
C PRO A 139 -12.13 22.16 -3.28
N LEU A 140 -12.71 21.36 -2.36
CA LEU A 140 -13.43 20.15 -2.76
C LEU A 140 -14.67 20.56 -3.57
N PRO A 141 -14.86 20.07 -4.81
CA PRO A 141 -16.08 20.34 -5.56
C PRO A 141 -17.31 19.74 -4.88
N ASP A 142 -18.47 20.38 -5.04
CA ASP A 142 -19.74 19.87 -4.50
C ASP A 142 -20.22 18.59 -5.21
N ALA A 143 -19.80 18.41 -6.47
CA ALA A 143 -20.14 17.24 -7.28
C ALA A 143 -18.97 16.86 -8.21
N CYS A 144 -19.00 15.64 -8.70
CA CYS A 144 -18.01 15.14 -9.64
C CYS A 144 -17.98 15.98 -10.94
N PRO A 145 -16.83 16.54 -11.32
CA PRO A 145 -16.74 17.34 -12.54
C PRO A 145 -16.98 16.52 -13.83
N SER A 146 -16.85 15.20 -13.77
CA SER A 146 -17.00 14.32 -14.94
C SER A 146 -18.44 13.84 -15.15
N CYS A 147 -19.21 13.57 -14.09
CA CYS A 147 -20.56 12.99 -14.23
C CYS A 147 -21.64 13.65 -13.35
N GLY A 148 -21.30 14.63 -12.51
CA GLY A 148 -22.21 15.28 -11.57
C GLY A 148 -22.58 14.43 -10.34
N GLY A 149 -22.04 13.23 -10.21
CA GLY A 149 -22.31 12.33 -9.07
C GLY A 149 -21.68 12.79 -7.76
N ALA A 150 -22.11 12.19 -6.64
CA ALA A 150 -21.60 12.51 -5.32
C ALA A 150 -20.13 12.09 -5.15
N LEU A 151 -19.34 12.99 -4.53
CA LEU A 151 -17.96 12.70 -4.16
C LEU A 151 -17.90 12.05 -2.76
N ASN A 152 -17.23 10.92 -2.68
CA ASN A 152 -17.07 10.14 -1.47
C ASN A 152 -15.61 10.08 -1.03
N PHE A 153 -15.39 10.07 0.28
CA PHE A 153 -14.06 9.81 0.82
C PHE A 153 -13.77 8.31 0.79
N LEU A 154 -12.72 7.93 0.05
CA LEU A 154 -12.27 6.56 0.03
C LEU A 154 -11.60 6.24 1.38
N GLY A 155 -12.15 5.28 2.08
CA GLY A 155 -11.62 4.79 3.34
C GLY A 155 -12.42 3.58 3.79
N TYR A 156 -11.92 2.38 3.47
CA TYR A 156 -12.52 1.16 4.03
C TYR A 156 -11.88 0.90 5.39
N GLY A 157 -12.71 0.86 6.44
CA GLY A 157 -12.29 0.28 7.73
C GLY A 157 -12.27 -1.23 7.64
N THR A 158 -11.41 -1.88 8.42
CA THR A 158 -11.39 -3.34 8.54
C THR A 158 -12.75 -3.91 8.93
N GLN A 159 -13.49 -3.19 9.76
CA GLN A 159 -14.84 -3.55 10.18
C GLN A 159 -15.82 -3.59 9.00
N LYS A 160 -15.83 -2.57 8.13
CA LYS A 160 -16.70 -2.56 6.94
C LYS A 160 -16.39 -3.72 6.00
N VAL A 161 -15.10 -4.01 5.79
CA VAL A 161 -14.69 -5.15 4.95
C VAL A 161 -15.12 -6.47 5.57
N GLU A 162 -15.01 -6.63 6.89
CA GLU A 162 -15.50 -7.79 7.64
C GLU A 162 -17.02 -7.98 7.46
N GLU A 163 -17.80 -6.91 7.62
CA GLU A 163 -19.26 -6.92 7.42
C GLU A 163 -19.64 -7.34 5.99
N GLU A 164 -18.97 -6.77 4.98
CA GLU A 164 -19.19 -7.14 3.57
C GLU A 164 -18.81 -8.59 3.26
N LEU A 165 -17.75 -9.10 3.90
CA LEU A 165 -17.35 -10.51 3.79
C LEU A 165 -18.37 -11.45 4.42
N HIS A 166 -18.90 -11.12 5.60
CA HIS A 166 -19.97 -11.91 6.22
C HIS A 166 -21.25 -11.91 5.41
N ALA A 167 -21.57 -10.79 4.74
CA ALA A 167 -22.71 -10.72 3.83
C ALA A 167 -22.49 -11.55 2.55
N ALA A 168 -21.26 -11.55 2.02
CA ALA A 168 -20.91 -12.30 0.82
C ALA A 168 -20.74 -13.81 1.06
N PHE A 169 -20.30 -14.21 2.25
CA PHE A 169 -19.98 -15.59 2.63
C PHE A 169 -20.61 -15.95 3.98
N PRO A 170 -21.95 -16.11 4.04
CA PRO A 170 -22.65 -16.44 5.27
C PRO A 170 -22.15 -17.74 5.90
N GLY A 171 -21.97 -17.75 7.22
CA GLY A 171 -21.52 -18.92 7.98
C GLY A 171 -20.04 -19.26 7.86
N ARG A 172 -19.26 -18.47 7.13
CA ARG A 172 -17.79 -18.61 7.11
C ARG A 172 -17.16 -17.75 8.19
N GLU A 173 -16.18 -18.31 8.88
CA GLU A 173 -15.42 -17.57 9.88
C GLU A 173 -14.42 -16.63 9.21
N ILE A 174 -14.38 -15.39 9.70
CA ILE A 174 -13.46 -14.34 9.24
C ILE A 174 -12.71 -13.82 10.47
N LEU A 175 -11.40 -13.82 10.41
CA LEU A 175 -10.56 -13.30 11.47
C LEU A 175 -10.11 -11.88 11.13
N ARG A 176 -10.40 -10.93 12.03
CA ARG A 176 -9.92 -9.55 11.88
C ARG A 176 -8.74 -9.29 12.80
N MET A 177 -7.69 -8.70 12.25
CA MET A 177 -6.49 -8.31 12.97
C MET A 177 -6.11 -6.85 12.67
N ASP A 178 -6.47 -5.97 13.58
CA ASP A 178 -6.08 -4.56 13.56
C ASP A 178 -5.65 -4.07 14.95
N THR A 179 -5.18 -2.83 15.03
CA THR A 179 -4.74 -2.24 16.31
C THR A 179 -5.86 -2.13 17.35
N ASP A 180 -7.12 -2.12 16.91
CA ASP A 180 -8.28 -1.94 17.78
C ASP A 180 -8.76 -3.31 18.33
N THR A 181 -8.49 -4.40 17.60
CA THR A 181 -8.85 -5.78 18.01
C THR A 181 -7.79 -6.45 18.87
N VAL A 182 -6.55 -5.98 18.80
CA VAL A 182 -5.47 -6.49 19.65
C VAL A 182 -5.53 -5.81 21.01
N SER A 183 -6.32 -6.38 21.90
CA SER A 183 -6.30 -5.99 23.31
C SER A 183 -5.04 -6.54 24.00
N ALA A 184 -4.67 -5.98 25.17
CA ALA A 184 -3.52 -6.42 25.97
C ALA A 184 -3.55 -7.92 26.33
N THR A 185 -4.67 -8.60 26.16
CA THR A 185 -4.91 -10.01 26.49
C THR A 185 -4.76 -10.97 25.31
N GLN A 186 -4.84 -10.48 24.06
CA GLN A 186 -4.63 -11.32 22.88
C GLN A 186 -3.42 -10.80 22.10
N SER A 187 -2.30 -11.48 22.23
CA SER A 187 -1.11 -11.14 21.43
C SER A 187 -1.37 -11.45 19.94
N HIS A 188 -0.76 -10.69 19.05
CA HIS A 188 -0.78 -10.97 17.61
C HIS A 188 -0.44 -12.42 17.28
N GLU A 189 0.52 -12.99 18.00
CA GLU A 189 0.94 -14.39 17.86
C GLU A 189 -0.19 -15.39 18.11
N LYS A 190 -1.06 -15.13 19.10
CA LYS A 190 -2.20 -16.00 19.38
C LYS A 190 -3.24 -15.98 18.25
N LEU A 191 -3.55 -14.79 17.71
CA LEU A 191 -4.47 -14.66 16.58
C LEU A 191 -3.94 -15.35 15.32
N LEU A 192 -2.65 -15.19 15.04
CA LEU A 192 -2.00 -15.84 13.90
C LEU A 192 -1.92 -17.36 14.06
N SER A 193 -1.57 -17.83 15.26
CA SER A 193 -1.58 -19.26 15.57
C SER A 193 -2.99 -19.87 15.47
N ARG A 194 -4.02 -19.10 15.85
CA ARG A 194 -5.41 -19.49 15.67
C ARG A 194 -5.79 -19.57 14.18
N PHE A 195 -5.46 -18.55 13.38
CA PHE A 195 -5.67 -18.54 11.93
C PHE A 195 -5.10 -19.79 11.27
N GLU A 196 -3.85 -20.13 11.60
CA GLU A 196 -3.15 -21.27 11.03
C GLU A 196 -3.73 -22.61 11.48
N LYS A 197 -3.87 -22.83 12.81
CA LYS A 197 -4.28 -24.12 13.39
C LYS A 197 -5.73 -24.48 13.13
N GLU A 198 -6.63 -23.50 13.26
CA GLU A 198 -8.06 -23.68 13.04
C GLU A 198 -8.44 -23.59 11.55
N ARG A 199 -7.46 -23.30 10.67
CA ARG A 199 -7.65 -23.14 9.21
C ARG A 199 -8.78 -22.16 8.89
N ILE A 200 -8.83 -21.04 9.61
CA ILE A 200 -9.83 -20.00 9.36
C ILE A 200 -9.69 -19.52 7.91
N PRO A 201 -10.77 -19.46 7.11
CA PRO A 201 -10.68 -19.22 5.66
C PRO A 201 -10.10 -17.86 5.30
N VAL A 202 -10.42 -16.81 6.05
CA VAL A 202 -10.02 -15.42 5.71
C VAL A 202 -9.45 -14.70 6.92
N LEU A 203 -8.28 -14.10 6.73
CA LEU A 203 -7.67 -13.15 7.64
C LEU A 203 -7.74 -11.74 7.02
N VAL A 204 -8.42 -10.82 7.68
CA VAL A 204 -8.46 -9.40 7.29
C VAL A 204 -7.54 -8.62 8.22
N GLY A 205 -6.59 -7.86 7.67
CA GLY A 205 -5.70 -7.11 8.54
C GLY A 205 -4.98 -5.95 7.87
N THR A 206 -4.29 -5.17 8.71
CA THR A 206 -3.47 -4.04 8.29
C THR A 206 -2.00 -4.45 8.12
N GLN A 207 -1.07 -3.51 8.17
CA GLN A 207 0.38 -3.76 7.92
C GLN A 207 1.01 -4.87 8.77
N MET A 208 0.39 -5.30 9.85
CA MET A 208 0.91 -6.37 10.70
C MET A 208 0.84 -7.73 9.99
N VAL A 209 -0.14 -7.90 9.10
CA VAL A 209 -0.30 -9.12 8.29
C VAL A 209 0.74 -9.21 7.16
N ALA A 210 1.36 -8.08 6.78
CA ALA A 210 2.37 -8.04 5.74
C ALA A 210 3.77 -8.52 6.20
N LYS A 211 4.03 -8.53 7.51
CA LYS A 211 5.37 -8.79 8.06
C LYS A 211 5.51 -10.17 8.69
N GLY A 212 6.54 -10.91 8.30
CA GLY A 212 7.05 -12.06 9.06
C GLY A 212 6.21 -13.33 9.04
N LEU A 213 5.06 -13.37 8.37
CA LEU A 213 4.15 -14.50 8.36
C LEU A 213 4.44 -15.43 7.19
N ASP A 214 4.53 -16.73 7.47
CA ASP A 214 4.73 -17.78 6.49
C ASP A 214 3.64 -18.84 6.68
N PHE A 215 2.58 -18.76 5.90
CA PHE A 215 1.45 -19.69 5.94
C PHE A 215 1.42 -20.51 4.66
N GLU A 216 1.69 -21.80 4.77
CA GLU A 216 1.72 -22.71 3.63
C GLU A 216 0.36 -22.86 2.92
N ASN A 217 -0.74 -22.71 3.66
CA ASN A 217 -2.10 -22.88 3.14
C ASN A 217 -2.71 -21.58 2.56
N VAL A 218 -1.98 -20.46 2.59
CA VAL A 218 -2.45 -19.20 2.01
C VAL A 218 -2.13 -19.18 0.51
N THR A 219 -3.17 -19.33 -0.29
CA THR A 219 -3.08 -19.35 -1.76
C THR A 219 -3.60 -18.07 -2.40
N LEU A 220 -4.45 -17.30 -1.71
CA LEU A 220 -4.98 -16.03 -2.20
C LEU A 220 -4.60 -14.87 -1.27
N VAL A 221 -4.15 -13.79 -1.88
CA VAL A 221 -3.95 -12.50 -1.21
C VAL A 221 -4.73 -11.41 -1.91
N GLY A 222 -5.54 -10.67 -1.17
CA GLY A 222 -6.27 -9.50 -1.65
C GLY A 222 -5.73 -8.20 -1.05
N VAL A 223 -5.44 -7.22 -1.89
CA VAL A 223 -5.19 -5.84 -1.47
C VAL A 223 -6.45 -5.02 -1.72
N ILE A 224 -7.12 -4.57 -0.65
CA ILE A 224 -8.43 -3.92 -0.73
C ILE A 224 -8.36 -2.53 -1.36
N SER A 225 -7.31 -1.77 -1.09
CA SER A 225 -7.05 -0.49 -1.74
C SER A 225 -5.55 -0.22 -1.79
N ALA A 226 -4.98 -0.27 -2.98
CA ALA A 226 -3.58 0.08 -3.21
C ALA A 226 -3.36 1.59 -3.18
N ASP A 227 -4.38 2.37 -3.51
CA ASP A 227 -4.33 3.81 -3.69
C ASP A 227 -4.00 4.57 -2.41
N LEU A 228 -4.50 4.13 -1.26
CA LEU A 228 -4.33 4.82 0.02
C LEU A 228 -2.87 5.03 0.44
N SER A 229 -1.96 4.23 -0.08
CA SER A 229 -0.51 4.38 0.20
C SER A 229 0.21 5.26 -0.81
N LEU A 230 -0.32 5.41 -2.02
CA LEU A 230 0.27 6.22 -3.08
C LEU A 230 0.11 7.71 -2.84
N TYR A 231 -1.04 8.11 -2.27
CA TYR A 231 -1.44 9.51 -2.15
C TYR A 231 -1.22 10.06 -0.75
N VAL A 232 -0.08 9.73 -0.17
CA VAL A 232 0.40 10.28 1.11
C VAL A 232 1.39 11.40 0.82
N ASP A 233 1.38 12.45 1.66
CA ASP A 233 2.36 13.56 1.59
C ASP A 233 3.75 13.12 2.04
N ASP A 234 4.40 12.32 1.20
CA ASP A 234 5.75 11.84 1.40
C ASP A 234 6.36 11.50 0.04
N TYR A 235 7.54 12.03 -0.26
CA TYR A 235 8.26 11.73 -1.51
C TYR A 235 8.56 10.24 -1.70
N ARG A 236 8.53 9.46 -0.62
CA ARG A 236 8.70 7.99 -0.63
C ARG A 236 7.38 7.22 -0.78
N ALA A 237 6.26 7.90 -1.05
CA ALA A 237 4.96 7.23 -1.13
C ALA A 237 4.97 6.09 -2.17
N GLY A 238 5.51 6.34 -3.37
CA GLY A 238 5.68 5.32 -4.41
C GLY A 238 6.55 4.16 -3.96
N GLU A 239 7.73 4.43 -3.41
CA GLU A 239 8.65 3.41 -2.88
C GLU A 239 8.00 2.54 -1.80
N ARG A 240 7.31 3.19 -0.85
CA ARG A 240 6.64 2.45 0.23
C ARG A 240 5.49 1.60 -0.28
N THR A 241 4.72 2.12 -1.26
CA THR A 241 3.64 1.38 -1.87
C THR A 241 4.15 0.19 -2.66
N PHE A 242 5.16 0.38 -3.51
CA PHE A 242 5.82 -0.71 -4.22
C PHE A 242 6.30 -1.80 -3.27
N SER A 243 7.06 -1.41 -2.25
CA SER A 243 7.61 -2.34 -1.26
C SER A 243 6.50 -3.11 -0.52
N LEU A 244 5.44 -2.40 -0.12
CA LEU A 244 4.31 -2.99 0.59
C LEU A 244 3.55 -3.99 -0.28
N LEU A 245 3.17 -3.59 -1.49
CA LEU A 245 2.44 -4.45 -2.43
C LEU A 245 3.26 -5.70 -2.78
N THR A 246 4.55 -5.55 -3.09
CA THR A 246 5.45 -6.67 -3.37
C THR A 246 5.55 -7.63 -2.19
N GLN A 247 5.66 -7.11 -0.95
CA GLN A 247 5.70 -7.94 0.26
C GLN A 247 4.39 -8.70 0.48
N VAL A 248 3.25 -8.03 0.29
CA VAL A 248 1.91 -8.61 0.49
C VAL A 248 1.64 -9.67 -0.57
N VAL A 249 1.85 -9.35 -1.84
CA VAL A 249 1.72 -10.30 -2.96
C VAL A 249 2.62 -11.52 -2.76
N GLY A 250 3.85 -11.31 -2.30
CA GLY A 250 4.81 -12.38 -2.01
C GLY A 250 4.42 -13.33 -0.87
N ARG A 251 3.27 -13.10 -0.19
CA ARG A 251 2.72 -14.03 0.82
C ARG A 251 1.88 -15.15 0.21
N ALA A 252 1.34 -14.95 -0.99
CA ALA A 252 0.58 -15.99 -1.66
C ALA A 252 1.48 -17.11 -2.19
N GLY A 253 1.05 -18.36 -2.03
CA GLY A 253 1.68 -19.53 -2.64
C GLY A 253 3.08 -19.85 -2.12
N ARG A 254 3.27 -19.85 -0.82
CA ARG A 254 4.52 -20.31 -0.20
C ARG A 254 4.57 -21.81 0.04
N GLY A 255 3.41 -22.46 0.04
CA GLY A 255 3.28 -23.92 0.04
C GLY A 255 3.48 -24.53 -1.35
N ALA A 256 3.01 -25.76 -1.55
CA ALA A 256 3.15 -26.49 -2.81
C ALA A 256 2.30 -25.93 -3.97
N LYS A 257 1.28 -25.12 -3.67
CA LYS A 257 0.35 -24.54 -4.66
C LYS A 257 0.80 -23.16 -5.13
N GLN A 258 0.54 -22.87 -6.41
CA GLN A 258 0.80 -21.53 -6.95
C GLN A 258 -0.12 -20.51 -6.27
N GLY A 259 0.46 -19.39 -5.82
CA GLY A 259 -0.28 -18.30 -5.22
C GLY A 259 -0.96 -17.41 -6.24
N ARG A 260 -2.06 -16.80 -5.82
CA ARG A 260 -2.78 -15.77 -6.58
C ARG A 260 -2.90 -14.51 -5.74
N ALA A 261 -2.86 -13.35 -6.38
CA ALA A 261 -3.10 -12.08 -5.71
C ALA A 261 -4.04 -11.20 -6.53
N VAL A 262 -4.90 -10.46 -5.83
CA VAL A 262 -5.78 -9.45 -6.44
C VAL A 262 -5.46 -8.10 -5.81
N ILE A 263 -5.00 -7.15 -6.62
CA ILE A 263 -4.75 -5.77 -6.21
C ILE A 263 -5.90 -4.90 -6.70
N GLN A 264 -6.71 -4.40 -5.80
CA GLN A 264 -7.82 -3.50 -6.11
C GLN A 264 -7.34 -2.04 -6.08
N THR A 265 -7.68 -1.28 -7.11
CA THR A 265 -7.26 0.11 -7.27
C THR A 265 -8.23 0.90 -8.14
N PHE A 266 -8.32 2.20 -7.90
CA PHE A 266 -8.99 3.17 -8.77
C PHE A 266 -8.05 3.71 -9.86
N THR A 267 -6.78 3.30 -9.85
CA THR A 267 -5.73 3.78 -10.78
C THR A 267 -4.93 2.63 -11.36
N PRO A 268 -5.57 1.71 -12.11
CA PRO A 268 -4.92 0.51 -12.64
C PRO A 268 -3.79 0.81 -13.63
N GLU A 269 -3.76 2.02 -14.18
CA GLU A 269 -2.70 2.53 -15.05
C GLU A 269 -1.43 3.00 -14.30
N ASN A 270 -1.49 3.12 -12.97
CA ASN A 270 -0.37 3.62 -12.18
C ASN A 270 0.84 2.68 -12.26
N ASP A 271 2.00 3.22 -12.67
CA ASP A 271 3.21 2.43 -12.92
C ASP A 271 3.76 1.76 -11.65
N VAL A 272 3.62 2.39 -10.48
CA VAL A 272 4.04 1.78 -9.20
C VAL A 272 3.26 0.49 -8.93
N ILE A 273 1.92 0.52 -9.15
CA ILE A 273 1.05 -0.65 -8.97
C ILE A 273 1.39 -1.73 -10.01
N ARG A 274 1.59 -1.34 -11.27
CA ARG A 274 1.95 -2.27 -12.36
C ARG A 274 3.31 -2.94 -12.12
N CYS A 275 4.32 -2.17 -11.71
CA CYS A 275 5.63 -2.73 -11.35
C CYS A 275 5.52 -3.66 -10.13
N ALA A 276 4.76 -3.30 -9.10
CA ALA A 276 4.55 -4.14 -7.93
C ALA A 276 3.81 -5.44 -8.27
N ALA A 277 2.80 -5.40 -9.14
CA ALA A 277 2.07 -6.58 -9.62
C ALA A 277 2.99 -7.56 -10.36
N ARG A 278 3.97 -7.06 -11.12
CA ARG A 278 4.98 -7.88 -11.79
C ARG A 278 6.18 -8.20 -10.93
N GLN A 279 6.24 -7.65 -9.72
CA GLN A 279 7.40 -7.70 -8.82
C GLN A 279 8.70 -7.20 -9.50
N ASP A 280 8.56 -6.23 -10.39
CA ASP A 280 9.62 -5.66 -11.20
C ASP A 280 10.24 -4.44 -10.50
N TYR A 281 11.21 -4.71 -9.64
CA TYR A 281 11.91 -3.67 -8.90
C TYR A 281 12.79 -2.81 -9.81
N ASP A 282 13.38 -3.38 -10.84
CA ASP A 282 14.31 -2.65 -11.72
C ASP A 282 13.56 -1.56 -12.49
N SER A 283 12.43 -1.88 -13.12
CA SER A 283 11.58 -0.89 -13.80
C SER A 283 11.03 0.16 -12.82
N PHE A 284 10.61 -0.25 -11.63
CA PHE A 284 10.19 0.70 -10.58
C PHE A 284 11.32 1.66 -10.21
N TYR A 285 12.53 1.15 -9.96
CA TYR A 285 13.68 1.96 -9.56
C TYR A 285 14.04 3.00 -10.64
N GLU A 286 14.09 2.61 -11.92
CA GLU A 286 14.45 3.53 -13.01
C GLU A 286 13.45 4.70 -13.12
N GLN A 287 12.17 4.42 -12.97
CA GLN A 287 11.13 5.47 -13.00
C GLN A 287 11.22 6.37 -11.75
N GLU A 288 11.32 5.78 -10.57
CA GLU A 288 11.33 6.51 -9.31
C GLU A 288 12.59 7.38 -9.16
N ILE A 289 13.76 6.91 -9.59
CA ILE A 289 15.01 7.68 -9.49
C ILE A 289 14.98 8.92 -10.40
N GLU A 290 14.40 8.82 -11.60
CA GLU A 290 14.24 9.97 -12.48
C GLU A 290 13.24 10.99 -11.91
N LEU A 291 12.13 10.54 -11.34
CA LEU A 291 11.19 11.40 -10.64
C LEU A 291 11.87 12.15 -9.49
N ARG A 292 12.71 11.49 -8.70
CA ARG A 292 13.45 12.12 -7.60
C ARG A 292 14.49 13.12 -8.09
N ARG A 293 15.13 12.84 -9.23
CA ARG A 293 16.06 13.77 -9.86
C ARG A 293 15.36 15.06 -10.29
N MET A 294 14.24 14.93 -10.99
CA MET A 294 13.45 16.08 -11.45
C MET A 294 12.92 16.93 -10.28
N ARG A 295 12.56 16.30 -9.17
CA ARG A 295 12.01 16.97 -7.97
C ARG A 295 13.05 17.40 -6.96
N LEU A 296 14.31 17.16 -7.23
CA LEU A 296 15.40 17.42 -6.28
C LEU A 296 15.18 16.74 -4.92
N CYS A 297 14.64 15.52 -4.94
CA CYS A 297 14.47 14.70 -3.73
C CYS A 297 15.70 13.83 -3.47
N PRO A 298 15.87 13.27 -2.24
CA PRO A 298 16.91 12.31 -1.97
C PRO A 298 16.93 11.12 -2.95
N PRO A 299 18.08 10.69 -3.49
CA PRO A 299 19.43 10.96 -3.03
C PRO A 299 20.10 12.21 -3.63
N PHE A 300 19.42 13.02 -4.43
CA PHE A 300 20.03 14.15 -5.16
C PHE A 300 20.16 15.41 -4.29
N ARG A 301 19.18 15.65 -3.42
CA ARG A 301 19.17 16.74 -2.44
C ARG A 301 18.62 16.23 -1.11
N GLU A 302 19.06 16.82 -0.01
CA GLU A 302 18.47 16.60 1.29
C GLU A 302 17.19 17.42 1.44
N LEU A 303 16.18 16.85 2.12
CA LEU A 303 14.92 17.51 2.44
C LEU A 303 14.83 17.74 3.94
N PHE A 304 14.57 18.99 4.31
CA PHE A 304 14.24 19.38 5.67
C PHE A 304 12.76 19.72 5.73
N VAL A 305 12.02 19.08 6.63
CA VAL A 305 10.61 19.35 6.88
C VAL A 305 10.49 20.03 8.23
N LEU A 306 10.08 21.29 8.21
CA LEU A 306 9.74 22.05 9.42
C LEU A 306 8.22 22.03 9.59
N THR A 307 7.76 21.47 10.70
CA THR A 307 6.34 21.42 11.01
C THR A 307 6.03 22.37 12.14
N ALA A 308 5.19 23.35 11.88
CA ALA A 308 4.61 24.18 12.91
C ALA A 308 3.13 23.79 13.12
N SER A 309 2.72 23.63 14.36
CA SER A 309 1.36 23.30 14.72
C SER A 309 0.84 24.20 15.84
N GLY A 310 -0.45 24.49 15.82
CA GLY A 310 -1.08 25.30 16.84
C GLY A 310 -2.60 25.38 16.64
N PRO A 311 -3.34 25.89 17.65
CA PRO A 311 -4.80 25.91 17.61
C PRO A 311 -5.37 26.97 16.63
N LEU A 312 -4.58 27.96 16.22
CA LEU A 312 -4.98 29.02 15.30
C LEU A 312 -4.07 29.04 14.07
N GLU A 313 -4.66 28.79 12.89
CA GLU A 313 -3.95 28.79 11.59
C GLU A 313 -3.18 30.08 11.33
N SER A 314 -3.78 31.25 11.62
CA SER A 314 -3.12 32.55 11.44
C SER A 314 -1.88 32.74 12.32
N ALA A 315 -1.84 32.13 13.50
CA ALA A 315 -0.65 32.14 14.36
C ALA A 315 0.43 31.23 13.84
N VAL A 316 0.06 30.03 13.35
CA VAL A 316 0.99 29.07 12.73
C VAL A 316 1.62 29.68 11.49
N LEU A 317 0.83 30.27 10.58
CA LEU A 317 1.33 30.93 9.37
C LEU A 317 2.32 32.04 9.70
N ARG A 318 2.00 32.92 10.66
CA ARG A 318 2.95 33.95 11.09
C ARG A 318 4.27 33.41 11.64
N THR A 319 4.22 32.24 12.29
CA THR A 319 5.42 31.59 12.81
C THR A 319 6.27 30.98 11.68
N CYS A 320 5.64 30.38 10.67
CA CYS A 320 6.35 29.82 9.52
C CYS A 320 6.95 30.86 8.58
N MET A 321 6.42 32.11 8.58
CA MET A 321 6.90 33.20 7.71
C MET A 321 8.01 34.05 8.34
N ARG A 322 8.37 33.79 9.59
CA ARG A 322 9.50 34.41 10.30
C ARG A 322 10.73 33.52 10.23
#